data_a7ffad8ba622d27e308b3020426bad54
#
_entry.id   a7ffad8ba622d27e308b3020426bad54
#
_cell.length_a   1.000
_cell.length_b   1.000
_cell.length_c   1.000
_cell.angle_alpha   90.00
_cell.angle_beta   90.00
_cell.angle_gamma   90.00
#
_symmetry.space_group_name_H-M   'P 1'
#
loop_
_entity.id
_entity.type
_entity.pdbx_description
1 polymer ?
#
loop_
_entity_poly.entity_id
_entity_poly.type
_entity_poly.pdbx_seq_one_letter_code
_entity_poly.pdbx_strand_id
1 'polypeptide(L)'
;MALPLPSEPDGHWHEAFCVAAREYLKELTDSELLILGLRMRYRMSQREVAQLLGVHEGTISRQTTHLRDRCLEAISQRLVAQGWTGEDLSDFVLREMGHLLMDEPRLSADQLARLLAARGKSLPTP
;
A
#
# COMPACT_ATOMS: atom_id res chain seq x y z
N MET A 1 35.18 16.40 -3.92
CA MET A 1 34.59 16.24 -3.88
C MET A 1 33.57 15.85 -3.72
N ALA A 2 33.07 15.63 -3.65
CA ALA A 2 32.34 15.32 -3.56
C ALA A 2 31.47 14.93 -3.24
N LEU A 3 30.77 14.75 -3.18
CA LEU A 3 30.05 14.31 -2.83
C LEU A 3 29.02 13.82 -3.33
N PRO A 4 28.65 13.30 -3.80
CA PRO A 4 27.79 12.60 -4.43
C PRO A 4 26.69 12.21 -3.76
N LEU A 5 26.61 12.32 -2.94
CA LEU A 5 25.69 11.95 -2.20
C LEU A 5 24.34 12.04 -2.54
N PRO A 6 23.80 12.98 -3.16
CA PRO A 6 22.42 13.19 -3.33
C PRO A 6 21.71 12.10 -4.04
N SER A 7 22.26 11.53 -5.02
CA SER A 7 21.56 10.51 -5.73
C SER A 7 21.71 9.18 -5.08
N GLU A 8 22.79 8.99 -4.40
CA GLU A 8 23.07 7.73 -3.82
C GLU A 8 22.09 7.36 -2.73
N PRO A 9 21.82 8.23 -1.78
CA PRO A 9 20.88 7.90 -0.74
C PRO A 9 19.50 7.60 -1.31
N ASP A 10 19.10 8.32 -2.34
CA ASP A 10 17.79 8.10 -2.93
C ASP A 10 17.66 6.70 -3.51
N GLY A 11 18.64 6.25 -4.24
CA GLY A 11 18.61 4.92 -4.82
C GLY A 11 18.63 3.83 -3.76
N HIS A 12 19.48 4.00 -2.78
CA HIS A 12 19.57 3.04 -1.69
C HIS A 12 18.25 2.92 -0.93
N TRP A 13 17.65 4.06 -0.59
CA TRP A 13 16.43 4.04 0.20
C TRP A 13 15.23 3.54 -0.59
N HIS A 14 15.21 3.81 -1.88
CA HIS A 14 14.16 3.27 -2.72
C HIS A 14 14.21 1.74 -2.73
N GLU A 15 15.40 1.18 -2.86
CA GLU A 15 15.57 -0.26 -2.89
C GLU A 15 15.21 -0.88 -1.53
N ALA A 16 15.68 -0.29 -0.45
CA ALA A 16 15.36 -0.76 0.89
C ALA A 16 13.85 -0.70 1.13
N PHE A 17 13.21 0.36 0.67
CA PHE A 17 11.77 0.50 0.77
C PHE A 17 11.07 -0.63 0.01
N CYS A 18 11.49 -0.90 -1.22
CA CYS A 18 10.82 -1.93 -2.03
C CYS A 18 10.87 -3.30 -1.37
N VAL A 19 12.01 -3.65 -0.77
CA VAL A 19 12.14 -4.92 -0.08
C VAL A 19 11.18 -4.97 1.11
N ALA A 20 11.16 -3.93 1.92
CA ALA A 20 10.30 -3.88 3.10
C ALA A 20 8.82 -3.90 2.71
N ALA A 21 8.47 -3.16 1.66
CA ALA A 21 7.09 -3.08 1.21
C ALA A 21 6.59 -4.42 0.68
N ARG A 22 7.43 -5.13 -0.07
CA ARG A 22 7.03 -6.43 -0.60
C ARG A 22 6.82 -7.44 0.52
N GLU A 23 7.63 -7.39 1.56
CA GLU A 23 7.45 -8.25 2.71
C GLU A 23 6.17 -7.93 3.45
N TYR A 24 5.87 -6.64 3.59
CA TYR A 24 4.61 -6.23 4.20
C TYR A 24 3.42 -6.76 3.39
N LEU A 25 3.46 -6.61 2.07
CA LEU A 25 2.36 -7.06 1.22
C LEU A 25 2.14 -8.56 1.30
N LYS A 26 3.19 -9.34 1.51
CA LYS A 26 3.06 -10.78 1.64
C LYS A 26 2.26 -11.20 2.87
N GLU A 27 2.22 -10.35 3.86
CA GLU A 27 1.51 -10.66 5.11
C GLU A 27 0.02 -10.31 5.06
N LEU A 28 -0.42 -9.65 4.01
CA LEU A 28 -1.80 -9.21 3.92
C LEU A 28 -2.73 -10.35 3.51
N THR A 29 -3.91 -10.37 4.10
CA THR A 29 -4.96 -11.30 3.70
C THR A 29 -5.56 -10.84 2.38
N ASP A 30 -6.33 -11.71 1.75
CA ASP A 30 -7.05 -11.36 0.52
C ASP A 30 -7.98 -10.17 0.74
N SER A 31 -8.66 -10.15 1.88
CA SER A 31 -9.53 -9.04 2.24
C SER A 31 -8.77 -7.72 2.30
N GLU A 32 -7.61 -7.75 2.95
CA GLU A 32 -6.78 -6.56 3.09
C GLU A 32 -6.23 -6.10 1.75
N LEU A 33 -5.79 -7.04 0.92
CA LEU A 33 -5.33 -6.71 -0.43
C LEU A 33 -6.43 -6.08 -1.26
N LEU A 34 -7.64 -6.60 -1.12
CA LEU A 34 -8.78 -6.09 -1.85
C LEU A 34 -9.07 -4.64 -1.48
N ILE A 35 -9.12 -4.37 -0.17
CA ILE A 35 -9.38 -3.00 0.30
C ILE A 35 -8.26 -2.07 -0.16
N LEU A 36 -7.02 -2.50 -0.02
CA LEU A 36 -5.88 -1.71 -0.41
C LEU A 36 -5.94 -1.37 -1.90
N GLY A 37 -6.21 -2.37 -2.74
CA GLY A 37 -6.30 -2.16 -4.18
C GLY A 37 -7.44 -1.24 -4.57
N LEU A 38 -8.62 -1.44 -4.01
CA LEU A 38 -9.78 -0.63 -4.34
C LEU A 38 -9.58 0.82 -3.90
N ARG A 39 -9.02 1.02 -2.70
CA ARG A 39 -8.81 2.36 -2.16
C ARG A 39 -7.63 3.08 -2.82
N MET A 40 -6.50 2.39 -2.95
CA MET A 40 -5.26 3.05 -3.35
C MET A 40 -5.01 3.01 -4.85
N ARG A 41 -5.36 1.91 -5.49
CA ARG A 41 -5.10 1.81 -6.92
C ARG A 41 -6.26 2.34 -7.76
N TYR A 42 -7.50 2.02 -7.35
CA TYR A 42 -8.68 2.47 -8.10
C TYR A 42 -9.30 3.72 -7.51
N ARG A 43 -8.75 4.21 -6.42
CA ARG A 43 -9.17 5.47 -5.79
C ARG A 43 -10.65 5.53 -5.46
N MET A 44 -11.22 4.38 -5.13
CA MET A 44 -12.60 4.35 -4.70
C MET A 44 -12.74 4.97 -3.32
N SER A 45 -13.82 5.68 -3.09
CA SER A 45 -14.09 6.25 -1.79
C SER A 45 -14.42 5.14 -0.78
N GLN A 46 -14.35 5.46 0.50
CA GLN A 46 -14.72 4.50 1.55
C GLN A 46 -16.15 4.04 1.35
N ARG A 47 -17.03 4.96 0.99
CA ARG A 47 -18.44 4.64 0.76
C ARG A 47 -18.59 3.66 -0.42
N GLU A 48 -17.89 3.93 -1.50
CA GLU A 48 -17.96 3.06 -2.68
C GLU A 48 -17.46 1.67 -2.38
N VAL A 49 -16.35 1.56 -1.64
CA VAL A 49 -15.82 0.26 -1.27
C VAL A 49 -16.79 -0.46 -0.34
N ALA A 50 -17.37 0.26 0.62
CA ALA A 50 -18.34 -0.32 1.55
C ALA A 50 -19.55 -0.85 0.80
N GLN A 51 -20.07 -0.09 -0.17
CA GLN A 51 -21.20 -0.51 -0.96
C GLN A 51 -20.87 -1.74 -1.79
N LEU A 52 -19.69 -1.74 -2.41
CA LEU A 52 -19.28 -2.87 -3.24
C LEU A 52 -19.12 -4.14 -2.41
N LEU A 53 -18.54 -4.03 -1.23
CA LEU A 53 -18.29 -5.21 -0.39
C LEU A 53 -19.46 -5.57 0.52
N GLY A 54 -20.48 -4.72 0.58
CA GLY A 54 -21.65 -5.01 1.41
C GLY A 54 -21.39 -4.87 2.90
N VAL A 55 -20.56 -3.91 3.28
CA VAL A 55 -20.23 -3.66 4.69
C VAL A 55 -20.45 -2.19 5.00
N HIS A 56 -20.36 -1.84 6.29
CA HIS A 56 -20.51 -0.45 6.71
C HIS A 56 -19.31 0.39 6.33
N GLU A 57 -19.56 1.64 6.00
CA GLU A 57 -18.49 2.56 5.66
C GLU A 57 -17.47 2.70 6.81
N GLY A 58 -17.96 2.70 8.05
CA GLY A 58 -17.08 2.77 9.22
C GLY A 58 -16.11 1.60 9.29
N THR A 59 -16.54 0.42 8.85
CA THR A 59 -15.66 -0.74 8.80
C THR A 59 -14.51 -0.50 7.82
N ILE A 60 -14.83 0.04 6.64
CA ILE A 60 -13.79 0.33 5.65
C ILE A 60 -12.85 1.40 6.16
N SER A 61 -13.39 2.43 6.81
CA SER A 61 -12.58 3.51 7.37
C SER A 61 -11.56 2.96 8.38
N ARG A 62 -12.02 2.13 9.31
CA ARG A 62 -11.13 1.55 10.32
C ARG A 62 -10.09 0.64 9.70
N GLN A 63 -10.50 -0.19 8.75
CA GLN A 63 -9.56 -1.11 8.11
C GLN A 63 -8.52 -0.37 7.27
N THR A 64 -8.94 0.68 6.57
CA THR A 64 -8.01 1.49 5.78
C THR A 64 -6.97 2.14 6.68
N THR A 65 -7.42 2.73 7.80
CA THR A 65 -6.52 3.37 8.74
C THR A 65 -5.55 2.35 9.33
N HIS A 66 -6.06 1.18 9.71
CA HIS A 66 -5.24 0.12 10.28
C HIS A 66 -4.18 -0.37 9.29
N LEU A 67 -4.56 -0.56 8.03
CA LEU A 67 -3.62 -0.97 6.99
C LEU A 67 -2.52 0.08 6.81
N ARG A 68 -2.91 1.36 6.77
CA ARG A 68 -1.93 2.42 6.62
C ARG A 68 -0.98 2.49 7.80
N ASP A 69 -1.51 2.41 9.00
CA ASP A 69 -0.67 2.51 10.20
C ASP A 69 0.29 1.34 10.32
N ARG A 70 -0.18 0.13 10.03
CA ARG A 70 0.69 -1.04 10.04
C ARG A 70 1.76 -0.95 8.96
N CYS A 71 1.40 -0.45 7.79
CA CYS A 71 2.34 -0.25 6.71
C CYS A 71 3.45 0.71 7.12
N LEU A 72 3.04 1.87 7.66
CA LEU A 72 4.00 2.86 8.12
C LEU A 72 4.93 2.29 9.17
N GLU A 73 4.36 1.61 10.16
CA GLU A 73 5.16 1.05 11.23
C GLU A 73 6.15 0.01 10.74
N ALA A 74 5.67 -0.95 9.97
CA ALA A 74 6.51 -2.05 9.53
C ALA A 74 7.65 -1.58 8.63
N ILE A 75 7.34 -0.70 7.68
CA ILE A 75 8.35 -0.24 6.74
C ILE A 75 9.30 0.74 7.42
N SER A 76 8.77 1.64 8.25
CA SER A 76 9.60 2.61 8.95
C SER A 76 10.62 1.93 9.87
N GLN A 77 10.20 0.89 10.57
CA GLN A 77 11.11 0.16 11.45
C GLN A 77 12.28 -0.43 10.67
N ARG A 78 12.01 -0.94 9.48
CA ARG A 78 13.06 -1.49 8.64
C ARG A 78 14.03 -0.43 8.16
N LEU A 79 13.51 0.72 7.74
CA LEU A 79 14.38 1.79 7.25
C LEU A 79 15.21 2.39 8.37
N VAL A 80 14.62 2.56 9.54
CA VAL A 80 15.38 3.06 10.70
C VAL A 80 16.47 2.06 11.09
N ALA A 81 16.16 0.77 11.04
CA ALA A 81 17.16 -0.26 11.35
C ALA A 81 18.32 -0.23 10.37
N GLN A 82 18.09 0.28 9.16
CA GLN A 82 19.14 0.40 8.15
C GLN A 82 19.84 1.76 8.16
N GLY A 83 19.48 2.62 9.10
CA GLY A 83 20.19 3.87 9.27
C GLY A 83 19.45 5.15 8.89
N TRP A 84 18.16 5.06 8.58
CA TRP A 84 17.41 6.28 8.25
C TRP A 84 17.33 7.17 9.49
N THR A 85 17.69 8.44 9.31
CA THR A 85 17.65 9.41 10.40
C THR A 85 16.84 10.65 10.06
N GLY A 86 16.24 10.70 8.88
CA GLY A 86 15.46 11.87 8.46
C GLY A 86 14.14 11.98 9.19
N GLU A 87 13.60 13.19 9.23
CA GLU A 87 12.33 13.43 9.91
C GLU A 87 11.13 13.21 9.01
N ASP A 88 11.34 13.10 7.71
CA ASP A 88 10.26 12.97 6.75
C ASP A 88 10.03 11.52 6.34
N LEU A 89 10.34 10.59 7.22
CA LEU A 89 10.22 9.17 6.93
C LEU A 89 8.80 8.77 6.55
N SER A 90 7.81 9.24 7.31
CA SER A 90 6.42 8.90 7.02
C SER A 90 5.99 9.38 5.63
N ASP A 91 6.38 10.60 5.27
CA ASP A 91 6.05 11.13 3.96
C ASP A 91 6.71 10.32 2.85
N PHE A 92 7.96 9.93 3.07
CA PHE A 92 8.68 9.08 2.12
C PHE A 92 7.95 7.75 1.92
N VAL A 93 7.62 7.08 3.02
CA VAL A 93 6.97 5.77 2.95
C VAL A 93 5.62 5.86 2.23
N LEU A 94 4.80 6.84 2.59
CA LEU A 94 3.48 6.97 1.98
C LEU A 94 3.57 7.28 0.49
N ARG A 95 4.51 8.15 0.10
CA ARG A 95 4.69 8.51 -1.30
C ARG A 95 5.17 7.32 -2.12
N GLU A 96 6.17 6.60 -1.57
CA GLU A 96 6.71 5.45 -2.30
C GLU A 96 5.71 4.31 -2.38
N MET A 97 4.89 4.11 -1.32
CA MET A 97 3.84 3.12 -1.38
C MET A 97 2.84 3.42 -2.50
N GLY A 98 2.49 4.71 -2.66
CA GLY A 98 1.59 5.10 -3.73
C GLY A 98 2.12 4.69 -5.09
N HIS A 99 3.42 4.89 -5.33
CA HIS A 99 4.03 4.49 -6.59
C HIS A 99 4.09 2.98 -6.75
N LEU A 100 4.50 2.29 -5.70
CA LEU A 100 4.65 0.84 -5.76
C LEU A 100 3.32 0.14 -6.02
N LEU A 101 2.25 0.60 -5.38
CA LEU A 101 0.95 -0.05 -5.51
C LEU A 101 0.37 0.07 -6.91
N MET A 102 0.76 1.10 -7.67
CA MET A 102 0.27 1.25 -9.03
C MET A 102 0.77 0.14 -9.94
N ASP A 103 1.94 -0.41 -9.64
CA ASP A 103 2.54 -1.45 -10.48
C ASP A 103 2.55 -2.83 -9.82
N GLU A 104 1.94 -2.96 -8.66
CA GLU A 104 1.98 -4.22 -7.92
C GLU A 104 1.08 -5.27 -8.60
N PRO A 105 1.63 -6.40 -9.09
CA PRO A 105 0.83 -7.41 -9.77
C PRO A 105 -0.30 -7.99 -8.94
N ARG A 106 -0.12 -8.07 -7.64
CA ARG A 106 -1.15 -8.61 -6.74
C ARG A 106 -2.35 -7.71 -6.62
N LEU A 107 -2.23 -6.45 -7.08
CA LEU A 107 -3.32 -5.49 -7.05
C LEU A 107 -3.80 -5.15 -8.46
N SER A 108 -3.43 -5.97 -9.46
CA SER A 108 -3.86 -5.75 -10.83
C SER A 108 -5.38 -5.91 -10.94
N ALA A 109 -5.94 -5.37 -12.01
CA ALA A 109 -7.37 -5.50 -12.26
C ALA A 109 -7.82 -6.95 -12.25
N ASP A 110 -7.01 -7.82 -12.87
CA ASP A 110 -7.34 -9.24 -12.93
C ASP A 110 -7.36 -9.88 -11.55
N GLN A 111 -6.38 -9.56 -10.71
CA GLN A 111 -6.34 -10.10 -9.37
C GLN A 111 -7.48 -9.59 -8.50
N LEU A 112 -7.76 -8.30 -8.58
CA LEU A 112 -8.88 -7.75 -7.81
C LEU A 112 -10.21 -8.33 -8.29
N ALA A 113 -10.35 -8.55 -9.60
CA ALA A 113 -11.56 -9.16 -10.13
C ALA A 113 -11.73 -10.57 -9.58
N ARG A 114 -10.65 -11.34 -9.47
CA ARG A 114 -10.71 -12.68 -8.89
C ARG A 114 -11.10 -12.66 -7.43
N LEU A 115 -10.53 -11.73 -6.66
CA LEU A 115 -10.85 -11.61 -5.24
C LEU A 115 -12.32 -11.22 -5.05
N LEU A 116 -12.82 -10.34 -5.90
CA LEU A 116 -14.23 -9.95 -5.86
C LEU A 116 -15.14 -11.09 -6.28
N ALA A 117 -14.76 -11.81 -7.34
CA ALA A 117 -15.56 -12.92 -7.83
C ALA A 117 -15.71 -14.00 -6.76
N ALA A 118 -14.69 -14.23 -5.96
CA ALA A 118 -14.75 -15.19 -4.86
C ALA A 118 -15.78 -14.78 -3.81
N ARG A 119 -16.20 -13.53 -3.82
CA ARG A 119 -17.23 -13.01 -2.91
C ARG A 119 -18.54 -12.75 -3.63
N GLY A 120 -18.66 -13.18 -4.88
CA GLY A 120 -19.86 -12.93 -5.66
C GLY A 120 -20.01 -11.50 -6.11
N LYS A 121 -18.89 -10.78 -6.24
CA LYS A 121 -18.90 -9.37 -6.61
C LYS A 121 -18.10 -9.16 -7.90
N SER A 122 -18.24 -7.98 -8.48
CA SER A 122 -17.46 -7.61 -9.66
C SER A 122 -17.09 -6.14 -9.59
N LEU A 123 -16.00 -5.78 -10.30
CA LEU A 123 -15.59 -4.39 -10.36
C LEU A 123 -16.66 -3.57 -11.08
N PRO A 124 -16.89 -2.34 -10.63
CA PRO A 124 -17.86 -1.48 -11.31
C PRO A 124 -17.37 -1.19 -12.73
N THR A 125 -18.29 -1.16 -13.67
CA THR A 125 -17.95 -0.77 -15.04
C THR A 125 -18.10 0.74 -15.15
N PRO A 126 -17.23 1.36 -15.94
CA PRO A 126 -17.33 2.81 -16.12
C PRO A 126 -18.54 3.21 -16.93
#